data_2547d8ff72006adc435a428eca39028d
#
_entry.id   2547d8ff72006adc435a428eca39028d
#
_cell.length_a   1.000
_cell.length_b   1.000
_cell.length_c   1.000
_cell.angle_alpha   90.00
_cell.angle_beta   90.00
_cell.angle_gamma   90.00
#
_symmetry.space_group_name_H-M   'P 1'
#
loop_
_entity.id
_entity.type
_entity.pdbx_description
1 polymer ?
#
loop_
_entity_poly.entity_id
_entity_poly.type
_entity_poly.pdbx_seq_one_letter_code
_entity_poly.pdbx_strand_id
1 'polypeptide(L)'
;MIKAILIDDEPLSREILKSYLRKFPSIEVVDECNDGFEGVKSIQQHQPDLVFLDIQMPKINGFEMLELINPVPSVIFITAFDEYAFKAFEANAIDYLLKPVSEERFQKAIQKFLAKTSSTPNKTDDLLTIMAHSP
;
A
#
# COMPACT_ATOMS: atom_id res chain seq x y z
N MET A 1 -4.81 -7.31 -14.91
CA MET A 1 -4.89 -5.99 -14.25
C MET A 1 -4.56 -6.12 -12.77
N ILE A 2 -3.84 -5.18 -12.26
CA ILE A 2 -3.54 -5.10 -10.83
C ILE A 2 -4.67 -4.31 -10.17
N LYS A 3 -5.33 -4.93 -9.20
CA LYS A 3 -6.43 -4.28 -8.48
C LYS A 3 -5.88 -3.53 -7.28
N ALA A 4 -6.22 -2.26 -7.16
CA ALA A 4 -5.80 -1.41 -6.04
C ALA A 4 -7.01 -0.81 -5.33
N ILE A 5 -6.87 -0.62 -4.02
CA ILE A 5 -7.86 0.07 -3.20
C ILE A 5 -7.16 1.24 -2.51
N LEU A 6 -7.85 2.37 -2.44
CA LEU A 6 -7.39 3.56 -1.72
C LEU A 6 -8.18 3.69 -0.42
N ILE A 7 -7.49 3.68 0.71
CA ILE A 7 -8.12 3.81 2.03
C ILE A 7 -7.54 5.02 2.74
N ASP A 8 -8.31 6.09 2.79
CA ASP A 8 -7.89 7.38 3.34
C ASP A 8 -9.15 8.20 3.60
N ASP A 9 -9.26 8.79 4.79
CA ASP A 9 -10.42 9.60 5.13
C ASP A 9 -10.43 10.98 4.47
N GLU A 10 -9.34 11.36 3.79
CA GLU A 10 -9.24 12.63 3.08
C GLU A 10 -9.51 12.45 1.59
N PRO A 11 -10.67 12.92 1.07
CA PRO A 11 -10.98 12.77 -0.35
C PRO A 11 -9.93 13.37 -1.29
N LEU A 12 -9.35 14.51 -0.89
CA LEU A 12 -8.32 15.16 -1.71
C LEU A 12 -7.07 14.30 -1.86
N SER A 13 -6.66 13.61 -0.80
CA SER A 13 -5.54 12.67 -0.87
C SER A 13 -5.81 11.58 -1.88
N ARG A 14 -7.01 11.01 -1.87
CA ARG A 14 -7.37 9.96 -2.82
C ARG A 14 -7.36 10.49 -4.27
N GLU A 15 -7.84 11.72 -4.49
CA GLU A 15 -7.83 12.33 -5.83
C GLU A 15 -6.40 12.52 -6.34
N ILE A 16 -5.49 12.95 -5.49
CA ILE A 16 -4.09 13.13 -5.85
C ILE A 16 -3.48 11.78 -6.28
N LEU A 17 -3.70 10.74 -5.49
CA LEU A 17 -3.18 9.42 -5.82
C LEU A 17 -3.75 8.88 -7.13
N LYS A 18 -5.04 9.08 -7.37
CA LYS A 18 -5.66 8.68 -8.63
C LYS A 18 -5.04 9.41 -9.81
N SER A 19 -4.71 10.70 -9.65
CA SER A 19 -4.06 11.45 -10.72
C SER A 19 -2.67 10.89 -11.05
N TYR A 20 -1.92 10.49 -10.04
CA TYR A 20 -0.61 9.87 -10.23
C TYR A 20 -0.73 8.48 -10.89
N LEU A 21 -1.77 7.74 -10.52
CA LEU A 21 -1.98 6.39 -11.05
C LEU A 21 -2.35 6.36 -12.53
N ARG A 22 -2.73 7.49 -13.12
CA ARG A 22 -3.00 7.58 -14.56
C ARG A 22 -1.82 7.16 -15.42
N LYS A 23 -0.61 7.29 -14.90
CA LYS A 23 0.61 6.87 -15.62
C LYS A 23 0.88 5.37 -15.53
N PHE A 24 0.06 4.65 -14.77
CA PHE A 24 0.20 3.20 -14.58
C PHE A 24 -1.10 2.50 -14.97
N PRO A 25 -1.39 2.40 -16.28
CA PRO A 25 -2.68 1.86 -16.73
C PRO A 25 -2.90 0.38 -16.38
N SER A 26 -1.85 -0.34 -15.99
CA SER A 26 -1.97 -1.71 -15.51
C SER A 26 -2.57 -1.80 -14.10
N ILE A 27 -2.65 -0.67 -13.39
CA ILE A 27 -3.21 -0.62 -12.03
C ILE A 27 -4.60 0.00 -12.10
N GLU A 28 -5.59 -0.76 -11.65
CA GLU A 28 -6.98 -0.33 -11.64
C GLU A 28 -7.43 -0.08 -10.20
N VAL A 29 -7.91 1.13 -9.91
CA VAL A 29 -8.52 1.43 -8.61
C VAL A 29 -9.94 0.87 -8.62
N VAL A 30 -10.16 -0.18 -7.84
CA VAL A 30 -11.47 -0.86 -7.80
C VAL A 30 -12.39 -0.32 -6.71
N ASP A 31 -11.83 0.36 -5.71
CA ASP A 31 -12.65 0.96 -4.64
C ASP A 31 -11.86 2.04 -3.90
N GLU A 32 -12.61 2.92 -3.24
CA GLU A 32 -12.07 3.96 -2.35
C GLU A 32 -12.84 3.89 -1.03
N CYS A 33 -12.12 3.98 0.07
CA CYS A 33 -12.71 3.85 1.40
C CYS A 33 -12.37 5.04 2.28
N ASN A 34 -13.30 5.46 3.13
CA ASN A 34 -13.15 6.61 4.01
C ASN A 34 -12.67 6.24 5.42
N ASP A 35 -12.71 4.97 5.78
CA ASP A 35 -12.28 4.52 7.10
C ASP A 35 -11.82 3.05 7.05
N GLY A 36 -11.28 2.59 8.18
CA GLY A 36 -10.71 1.26 8.26
C GLY A 36 -11.73 0.13 8.16
N PHE A 37 -12.95 0.34 8.64
CA PHE A 37 -14.00 -0.70 8.55
C PHE A 37 -14.47 -0.88 7.11
N GLU A 38 -14.65 0.23 6.38
CA GLU A 38 -14.93 0.15 4.95
C GLU A 38 -13.78 -0.56 4.23
N GLY A 39 -12.54 -0.28 4.65
CA GLY A 39 -11.35 -0.91 4.08
C GLY A 39 -11.34 -2.41 4.25
N VAL A 40 -11.64 -2.91 5.45
CA VAL A 40 -11.73 -4.36 5.70
C VAL A 40 -12.74 -5.01 4.77
N LYS A 41 -13.93 -4.42 4.70
CA LYS A 41 -15.02 -4.95 3.88
C LYS A 41 -14.65 -4.97 2.40
N SER A 42 -14.04 -3.88 1.92
CA SER A 42 -13.65 -3.74 0.52
C SER A 42 -12.55 -4.74 0.15
N ILE A 43 -11.57 -4.94 1.03
CA ILE A 43 -10.49 -5.90 0.79
C ILE A 43 -11.06 -7.32 0.72
N GLN A 44 -11.97 -7.67 1.59
CA GLN A 44 -12.62 -8.98 1.57
C GLN A 44 -13.42 -9.19 0.28
N GLN A 45 -14.09 -8.15 -0.18
CA GLN A 45 -14.91 -8.22 -1.39
C GLN A 45 -14.08 -8.30 -2.67
N HIS A 46 -13.06 -7.46 -2.80
CA HIS A 46 -12.31 -7.30 -4.04
C HIS A 46 -11.03 -8.13 -4.12
N GLN A 47 -10.50 -8.55 -2.98
CA GLN A 47 -9.22 -9.26 -2.90
C GLN A 47 -8.13 -8.56 -3.74
N PRO A 48 -7.80 -7.31 -3.38
CA PRO A 48 -6.88 -6.49 -4.17
C PRO A 48 -5.44 -6.99 -4.12
N ASP A 49 -4.66 -6.59 -5.10
CA ASP A 49 -3.23 -6.86 -5.13
C ASP A 49 -2.43 -5.83 -4.35
N LEU A 50 -2.97 -4.61 -4.25
CA LEU A 50 -2.27 -3.48 -3.65
C LEU A 50 -3.25 -2.58 -2.92
N VAL A 51 -2.87 -2.15 -1.72
CA VAL A 51 -3.67 -1.21 -0.93
C VAL A 51 -2.82 0.01 -0.58
N PHE A 52 -3.34 1.19 -0.87
CA PHE A 52 -2.77 2.45 -0.38
C PHE A 52 -3.53 2.81 0.90
N LEU A 53 -2.83 2.94 2.00
CA LEU A 53 -3.45 2.98 3.33
C LEU A 53 -2.90 4.12 4.16
N ASP A 54 -3.77 5.01 4.62
CA ASP A 54 -3.39 5.98 5.64
C ASP A 54 -3.43 5.30 7.01
N ILE A 55 -2.61 5.80 7.92
CA ILE A 55 -2.50 5.23 9.26
C ILE A 55 -3.56 5.83 10.17
N GLN A 56 -3.65 7.17 10.24
CA GLN A 56 -4.59 7.83 11.14
C GLN A 56 -5.92 8.09 10.44
N MET A 57 -6.91 7.33 10.85
CA MET A 57 -8.28 7.40 10.33
C MET A 57 -9.25 7.29 11.50
N PRO A 58 -10.49 7.79 11.34
CA PRO A 58 -11.53 7.60 12.35
C PRO A 58 -11.81 6.12 12.60
N LYS A 59 -12.21 5.78 13.81
CA LYS A 59 -12.66 4.46 14.27
C LYS A 59 -11.50 3.50 14.54
N ILE A 60 -10.78 3.08 13.51
CA ILE A 60 -9.58 2.24 13.67
C ILE A 60 -8.47 2.81 12.79
N ASN A 61 -7.22 2.67 13.23
CA ASN A 61 -6.08 3.10 12.43
C ASN A 61 -5.69 2.02 11.40
N GLY A 62 -4.76 2.38 10.51
CA GLY A 62 -4.34 1.47 9.44
C GLY A 62 -3.76 0.16 9.94
N PHE A 63 -2.99 0.17 11.02
CA PHE A 63 -2.41 -1.07 11.57
C PHE A 63 -3.47 -1.95 12.19
N GLU A 64 -4.41 -1.37 12.93
CA GLU A 64 -5.54 -2.11 13.49
C GLU A 64 -6.39 -2.73 12.39
N MET A 65 -6.58 -2.00 11.29
CA MET A 65 -7.30 -2.51 10.13
C MET A 65 -6.62 -3.77 9.57
N LEU A 66 -5.29 -3.74 9.43
CA LEU A 66 -4.56 -4.88 8.88
C LEU A 66 -4.64 -6.12 9.76
N GLU A 67 -4.80 -5.95 11.07
CA GLU A 67 -4.97 -7.08 11.99
C GLU A 67 -6.28 -7.83 11.76
N LEU A 68 -7.25 -7.19 11.12
CA LEU A 68 -8.57 -7.77 10.83
C LEU A 68 -8.62 -8.51 9.49
N ILE A 69 -7.52 -8.53 8.76
CA ILE A 69 -7.45 -9.06 7.39
C ILE A 69 -6.51 -10.25 7.33
N ASN A 70 -6.91 -11.29 6.61
CA ASN A 70 -6.06 -12.44 6.34
C ASN A 70 -6.53 -13.13 5.05
N PRO A 71 -5.66 -13.24 4.01
CA PRO A 71 -4.28 -12.76 3.94
C PRO A 71 -4.20 -11.25 3.76
N VAL A 72 -3.06 -10.66 4.14
CA VAL A 72 -2.82 -9.23 3.99
C VAL A 72 -2.27 -8.98 2.57
N PRO A 73 -2.89 -8.07 1.80
CA PRO A 73 -2.37 -7.70 0.48
C PRO A 73 -1.08 -6.89 0.62
N SER A 74 -0.44 -6.58 -0.50
CA SER A 74 0.67 -5.63 -0.50
C SER A 74 0.15 -4.25 -0.08
N VAL A 75 0.89 -3.57 0.79
CA VAL A 75 0.47 -2.27 1.35
C VAL A 75 1.55 -1.22 1.10
N ILE A 76 1.11 -0.06 0.63
CA ILE A 76 1.91 1.16 0.63
C ILE A 76 1.21 2.13 1.60
N PHE A 77 1.89 2.48 2.68
CA PHE A 77 1.35 3.47 3.62
C PHE A 77 1.55 4.88 3.08
N ILE A 78 0.52 5.71 3.21
CA ILE A 78 0.58 7.11 2.83
C ILE A 78 -0.04 7.94 3.96
N THR A 79 0.80 8.65 4.69
CA THR A 79 0.38 9.32 5.92
C THR A 79 1.11 10.65 6.14
N ALA A 80 0.54 11.51 6.96
CA ALA A 80 1.18 12.76 7.38
C ALA A 80 2.19 12.56 8.52
N PHE A 81 2.29 11.36 9.07
CA PHE A 81 3.08 11.07 10.28
C PHE A 81 4.32 10.26 9.95
N ASP A 82 5.48 10.72 10.41
CA ASP A 82 6.75 10.04 10.18
C ASP A 82 7.11 9.01 11.26
N GLU A 83 6.40 9.01 12.36
CA GLU A 83 6.71 8.21 13.55
C GLU A 83 6.37 6.73 13.43
N TYR A 84 5.66 6.31 12.37
CA TYR A 84 5.20 4.94 12.21
C TYR A 84 6.01 4.12 11.19
N ALA A 85 7.11 4.67 10.69
CA ALA A 85 7.89 4.02 9.63
C ALA A 85 8.42 2.65 10.06
N PHE A 86 8.91 2.54 11.31
CA PHE A 86 9.40 1.26 11.83
C PHE A 86 8.29 0.22 11.92
N LYS A 87 7.13 0.62 12.40
CA LYS A 87 5.97 -0.27 12.51
C LYS A 87 5.49 -0.74 11.14
N ALA A 88 5.54 0.14 10.13
CA ALA A 88 5.23 -0.22 8.74
C ALA A 88 6.22 -1.26 8.21
N PHE A 89 7.48 -1.09 8.52
CA PHE A 89 8.52 -2.06 8.16
C PHE A 89 8.24 -3.42 8.78
N GLU A 90 7.88 -3.46 10.06
CA GLU A 90 7.52 -4.69 10.75
C GLU A 90 6.30 -5.36 10.13
N ALA A 91 5.38 -4.58 9.58
CA ALA A 91 4.18 -5.08 8.89
C ALA A 91 4.44 -5.51 7.45
N ASN A 92 5.70 -5.50 7.00
CA ASN A 92 6.11 -5.88 5.64
C ASN A 92 5.51 -5.00 4.55
N ALA A 93 5.34 -3.70 4.83
CA ALA A 93 4.87 -2.75 3.84
C ALA A 93 5.84 -2.66 2.66
N ILE A 94 5.30 -2.44 1.47
CA ILE A 94 6.11 -2.18 0.28
C ILE A 94 6.87 -0.87 0.44
N ASP A 95 6.20 0.16 0.94
CA ASP A 95 6.81 1.47 1.14
C ASP A 95 6.01 2.29 2.15
N TYR A 96 6.59 3.42 2.54
CA TYR A 96 6.02 4.35 3.50
C TYR A 96 6.23 5.77 2.96
N LEU A 97 5.14 6.43 2.59
CA LEU A 97 5.18 7.74 1.95
C LEU A 97 4.59 8.81 2.87
N LEU A 98 5.26 9.95 2.96
CA LEU A 98 4.78 11.07 3.77
C LEU A 98 4.01 12.07 2.91
N LYS A 99 2.86 12.51 3.41
CA LYS A 99 2.08 13.58 2.79
C LYS A 99 2.77 14.94 3.02
N PRO A 100 2.76 15.83 2.05
CA PRO A 100 2.25 15.67 0.69
C PRO A 100 3.20 14.82 -0.16
N VAL A 101 2.65 13.82 -0.84
CA VAL A 101 3.45 12.90 -1.64
C VAL A 101 3.70 13.50 -3.02
N SER A 102 4.98 13.63 -3.39
CA SER A 102 5.31 14.05 -4.75
C SER A 102 5.07 12.92 -5.74
N GLU A 103 4.81 13.27 -6.98
CA GLU A 103 4.61 12.28 -8.03
C GLU A 103 5.85 11.39 -8.20
N GLU A 104 7.04 12.01 -8.15
CA GLU A 104 8.29 11.28 -8.26
C GLU A 104 8.45 10.23 -7.17
N ARG A 105 8.17 10.59 -5.92
CA ARG A 105 8.26 9.66 -4.78
C ARG A 105 7.24 8.55 -4.89
N PHE A 106 6.03 8.89 -5.35
CA PHE A 106 4.96 7.91 -5.58
C PHE A 106 5.39 6.91 -6.66
N GLN A 107 5.95 7.38 -7.77
CA GLN A 107 6.41 6.50 -8.83
C GLN A 107 7.45 5.49 -8.34
N LYS A 108 8.36 5.91 -7.45
CA LYS A 108 9.36 5.00 -6.88
C LYS A 108 8.69 3.87 -6.07
N ALA A 109 7.65 4.21 -5.32
CA ALA A 109 6.92 3.20 -4.56
C ALA A 109 6.21 2.20 -5.48
N ILE A 110 5.60 2.70 -6.56
CA ILE A 110 4.95 1.82 -7.55
C ILE A 110 5.98 0.91 -8.22
N GLN A 111 7.14 1.45 -8.57
CA GLN A 111 8.21 0.64 -9.17
C GLN A 111 8.67 -0.46 -8.23
N LYS A 112 8.78 -0.17 -6.94
CA LYS A 112 9.08 -1.16 -5.91
C LYS A 112 8.05 -2.29 -5.88
N PHE A 113 6.78 -1.92 -5.92
CA PHE A 113 5.69 -2.90 -5.94
C PHE A 113 5.75 -3.76 -7.21
N LEU A 114 5.92 -3.14 -8.36
CA LEU A 114 5.97 -3.85 -9.64
C LEU A 114 7.19 -4.78 -9.73
N ALA A 115 8.32 -4.37 -9.19
CA ALA A 115 9.52 -5.20 -9.13
C ALA A 115 9.29 -6.44 -8.27
N LYS A 116 8.57 -6.30 -7.17
CA LYS A 116 8.23 -7.41 -6.29
C LYS A 116 7.31 -8.41 -6.99
N THR A 117 6.30 -7.92 -7.72
CA THR A 117 5.32 -8.80 -8.38
C THR A 117 5.86 -9.44 -9.65
N SER A 118 6.83 -8.78 -10.31
CA SER A 118 7.43 -9.31 -11.54
C SER A 118 8.57 -10.30 -11.25
N SER A 119 9.16 -10.25 -10.04
CA SER A 119 10.13 -11.27 -9.65
C SER A 119 9.34 -12.57 -9.46
N THR A 120 9.70 -13.58 -10.24
CA THR A 120 9.13 -14.92 -10.08
C THR A 120 9.32 -15.33 -8.63
N PRO A 121 8.26 -15.68 -7.90
CA PRO A 121 8.40 -16.03 -6.50
C PRO A 121 9.07 -17.37 -6.37
N ASN A 122 10.36 -17.37 -6.48
CA ASN A 122 11.19 -18.47 -6.06
C ASN A 122 11.68 -18.06 -4.67
N LYS A 123 11.21 -18.75 -3.64
CA LYS A 123 11.60 -18.46 -2.27
C LYS A 123 13.11 -18.48 -2.10
N THR A 124 13.81 -19.27 -2.89
CA THR A 124 15.26 -19.37 -2.87
C THR A 124 15.88 -18.07 -3.41
N ASP A 125 15.34 -17.52 -4.48
CA ASP A 125 15.84 -16.27 -5.06
C ASP A 125 15.56 -15.09 -4.12
N ASP A 126 14.39 -15.04 -3.50
CA ASP A 126 14.06 -14.01 -2.52
C ASP A 126 15.00 -14.08 -1.33
N LEU A 127 15.27 -15.29 -0.85
CA LEU A 127 16.19 -15.50 0.26
C LEU A 127 17.61 -15.06 -0.12
N LEU A 128 18.07 -15.40 -1.30
CA LEU A 128 19.39 -15.00 -1.79
C LEU A 128 19.51 -13.50 -1.94
N THR A 129 18.45 -12.84 -2.41
CA THR A 129 18.40 -11.39 -2.54
C THR A 129 18.47 -10.73 -1.17
N ILE A 130 17.74 -11.23 -0.20
CA ILE A 130 17.79 -10.73 1.18
C ILE A 130 19.18 -10.91 1.75
N MET A 131 19.78 -12.08 1.59
CA MET A 131 21.13 -12.37 2.10
C MET A 131 22.18 -11.49 1.42
N ALA A 132 22.05 -11.24 0.13
CA ALA A 132 22.98 -10.39 -0.61
C ALA A 132 22.93 -8.92 -0.17
N HIS A 133 21.81 -8.47 0.38
CA HIS A 133 21.61 -7.11 0.86
C HIS A 133 21.72 -6.96 2.36
N SER A 134 21.94 -8.05 3.08
CA SER A 134 22.18 -8.00 4.52
C SER A 134 23.60 -7.51 4.80
N PRO A 135 23.77 -6.59 5.74
CA PRO A 135 25.10 -6.16 6.15
C PRO A 135 25.87 -7.29 6.81
#